data_9c1be01c6e5060b2de80e4c3399bcb2b
#
_entry.id   9c1be01c6e5060b2de80e4c3399bcb2b
#
_cell.length_a   1.000
_cell.length_b   1.000
_cell.length_c   1.000
_cell.angle_alpha   90.00
_cell.angle_beta   90.00
_cell.angle_gamma   90.00
#
_symmetry.space_group_name_H-M   'P 1'
#
loop_
_entity.id
_entity.type
_entity.pdbx_description
1 polymer ?
#
loop_
_entity_poly.entity_id
_entity_poly.type
_entity_poly.pdbx_seq_one_letter_code
_entity_poly.pdbx_strand_id
1 'polypeptide(L)' 'MRHGRGKMTWPDSGTYDGAWQYNQACGRGKFYHASGDVYDGSWVNNKANGFGIYTT' A
#
# COMPACT_ATOMS: atom_id res chain seq x y z
N MET A 1 0.87 -14.69 -8.95
CA MET A 1 1.76 -13.98 -8.03
C MET A 1 1.96 -12.56 -8.50
N ARG A 2 1.75 -11.58 -7.64
CA ARG A 2 1.94 -10.20 -8.03
C ARG A 2 3.40 -9.81 -7.92
N HIS A 3 3.83 -9.06 -8.90
CA HIS A 3 5.20 -8.63 -8.95
C HIS A 3 5.27 -7.37 -9.79
N GLY A 4 6.01 -6.38 -9.34
CA GLY A 4 6.06 -5.10 -10.02
C GLY A 4 5.06 -4.13 -9.41
N ARG A 5 4.37 -3.36 -10.24
CA ARG A 5 3.43 -2.35 -9.77
C ARG A 5 2.00 -2.79 -10.02
N GLY A 6 1.14 -2.48 -9.09
CA GLY A 6 -0.25 -2.85 -9.24
C GLY A 6 -1.13 -2.19 -8.20
N LYS A 7 -2.43 -2.42 -8.35
CA LYS A 7 -3.43 -1.85 -7.48
C LYS A 7 -4.28 -2.97 -6.91
N MET A 8 -4.52 -2.93 -5.62
CA MET A 8 -5.33 -3.93 -4.96
C MET A 8 -6.40 -3.25 -4.11
N THR A 9 -7.62 -3.74 -4.24
CA THR A 9 -8.75 -3.23 -3.47
C THR A 9 -9.28 -4.33 -2.57
N TRP A 10 -9.44 -4.02 -1.29
CA TRP A 10 -10.00 -4.97 -0.33
C TRP A 10 -11.49 -4.73 -0.14
N PRO A 11 -12.22 -5.76 0.33
CA PRO A 11 -13.67 -5.63 0.51
C PRO A 11 -14.09 -4.54 1.50
N ASP A 12 -13.20 -4.16 2.40
CA ASP A 12 -13.51 -3.12 3.39
C ASP A 12 -13.26 -1.71 2.87
N SER A 13 -13.08 -1.57 1.56
CA SER A 13 -12.86 -0.30 0.87
C SER A 13 -11.44 0.22 0.97
N GLY A 14 -10.52 -0.58 1.48
CA GLY A 14 -9.11 -0.23 1.47
C GLY A 14 -8.53 -0.44 0.07
N THR A 15 -7.59 0.38 -0.33
CA THR A 15 -6.93 0.26 -1.62
C THR A 15 -5.44 0.50 -1.48
N TYR A 16 -4.65 -0.38 -2.06
CA TYR A 16 -3.20 -0.19 -2.13
C TYR A 16 -2.80 -0.03 -3.59
N ASP A 17 -2.03 1.01 -3.87
CA ASP A 17 -1.53 1.28 -5.21
C ASP A 17 -0.03 1.51 -5.13
N GLY A 18 0.74 0.56 -5.62
CA GLY A 18 2.19 0.71 -5.58
C GLY A 18 2.91 -0.56 -5.99
N ALA A 19 4.12 -0.71 -5.47
CA ALA A 19 4.98 -1.83 -5.85
C ALA A 19 4.61 -3.10 -5.10
N TRP A 20 4.80 -4.22 -5.77
CA TRP A 20 4.52 -5.54 -5.23
C TRP A 20 5.69 -6.46 -5.47
N GLN A 21 5.89 -7.39 -4.56
CA GLN A 21 6.89 -8.43 -4.71
C GLN A 21 6.39 -9.67 -4.00
N TYR A 22 6.30 -10.78 -4.73
CA TYR A 22 5.82 -12.05 -4.19
C TYR A 22 4.47 -11.89 -3.48
N ASN A 23 3.53 -11.21 -4.13
CA ASN A 23 2.19 -10.98 -3.61
C ASN A 23 2.15 -10.10 -2.35
N GLN A 24 3.22 -9.41 -2.06
CA GLN A 24 3.29 -8.56 -0.88
C GLN A 24 3.61 -7.13 -1.27
N ALA A 25 3.00 -6.19 -0.58
CA ALA A 25 3.34 -4.80 -0.77
C ALA A 25 4.79 -4.59 -0.33
N CYS A 26 5.58 -4.02 -1.21
CA CYS A 26 6.99 -3.85 -0.96
C CYS A 26 7.49 -2.64 -1.72
N GLY A 27 8.41 -1.90 -1.12
CA GLY A 27 8.91 -0.68 -1.75
C GLY A 27 7.99 0.49 -1.46
N ARG A 28 7.76 1.34 -2.46
CA ARG A 28 6.94 2.54 -2.26
C ARG A 28 5.53 2.33 -2.78
N GLY A 29 4.58 2.82 -2.04
CA GLY A 29 3.20 2.73 -2.47
C GLY A 29 2.29 3.60 -1.64
N LYS A 30 1.05 3.76 -2.10
CA LYS A 30 0.03 4.52 -1.41
C LYS A 30 -1.08 3.59 -0.95
N PHE A 31 -1.49 3.77 0.28
CA PHE A 31 -2.61 3.02 0.82
C PHE A 31 -3.74 3.98 1.13
N TYR A 32 -4.91 3.72 0.56
CA TYR A 32 -6.10 4.53 0.77
C TYR A 32 -7.02 3.79 1.72
N HIS A 33 -7.22 4.37 2.90
CA HIS A 33 -8.11 3.78 3.89
C HIS A 33 -9.55 4.09 3.57
N ALA A 34 -10.45 3.25 4.08
CA ALA A 34 -11.87 3.44 3.86
C ALA A 34 -12.38 4.77 4.40
N SER A 35 -11.76 5.26 5.45
CA SER A 35 -12.16 6.53 6.06
C SER A 35 -11.70 7.76 5.28
N GLY A 36 -10.90 7.56 4.24
CA GLY A 36 -10.41 8.67 3.44
C GLY A 36 -8.95 9.02 3.70
N ASP A 37 -8.34 8.37 4.67
CA ASP A 37 -6.94 8.59 4.98
C ASP A 37 -6.05 8.02 3.89
N VAL A 38 -4.87 8.60 3.73
CA VAL A 38 -3.90 8.13 2.75
C VAL A 38 -2.55 7.99 3.43
N TYR A 39 -1.93 6.85 3.27
CA TYR A 39 -0.55 6.64 3.70
C TYR A 39 0.31 6.46 2.45
N ASP A 40 1.31 7.32 2.33
CA ASP A 40 2.22 7.29 1.18
C ASP A 40 3.63 7.10 1.71
N GLY A 41 4.20 5.94 1.50
CA GLY A 41 5.53 5.70 2.02
C GLY A 41 6.05 4.31 1.67
N SER A 42 6.99 3.85 2.49
CA SER A 42 7.66 2.59 2.26
C SER A 42 6.91 1.42 2.89
N TRP A 43 6.97 0.28 2.22
CA TRP A 43 6.28 -0.93 2.65
C TRP A 43 7.23 -2.10 2.62
N VAL A 44 7.09 -2.99 3.57
CA VAL A 44 7.83 -4.24 3.63
C VAL A 44 6.88 -5.32 4.10
N ASN A 45 6.73 -6.37 3.29
CA ASN A 45 5.88 -7.52 3.64
C ASN A 45 4.48 -7.08 4.08
N ASN A 46 3.85 -6.22 3.27
CA ASN A 46 2.50 -5.70 3.53
C ASN A 46 2.40 -4.80 4.75
N LYS A 47 3.50 -4.32 5.26
CA LYS A 47 3.48 -3.45 6.43
C LYS A 47 4.20 -2.16 6.12
N ALA A 48 3.65 -1.07 6.64
CA ALA A 48 4.31 0.22 6.56
C ALA A 48 5.62 0.14 7.35
N ASN A 49 6.68 0.65 6.75
CA ASN A 49 7.99 0.55 7.37
C ASN A 49 8.79 1.83 7.13
N GLY A 50 9.29 2.42 8.19
CA GLY A 50 10.15 3.58 8.08
C GLY A 50 9.41 4.83 7.70
N PHE A 51 9.82 5.42 6.61
CA PHE A 51 9.31 6.72 6.19
C PHE A 51 7.96 6.64 5.52
N GLY A 52 7.17 7.64 5.77
CA GLY A 52 5.89 7.75 5.10
C GLY A 52 5.19 9.04 5.47
N ILE A 53 4.23 9.44 4.65
CA ILE A 53 3.41 10.61 4.89
C ILE A 53 1.98 10.13 5.07
N TYR A 54 1.42 10.42 6.22
CA TYR A 54 0.04 10.04 6.54
C TYR A 54 -0.83 11.28 6.43
N THR A 55 -1.85 11.20 5.58
CA THR A 55 -2.76 12.31 5.36
C THR A 55 -4.17 11.88 5.74
N THR A 56 -4.81 12.67 6.54
CA THR A 56 -6.20 12.39 6.94
C THR A 56 -7.18 13.33 6.25
#